data_f857c3b7925e67ffac1bce4c8e74f0d4
#
_entry.id   f857c3b7925e67ffac1bce4c8e74f0d4
#
_cell.length_a   1.000
_cell.length_b   1.000
_cell.length_c   1.000
_cell.angle_alpha   90.00
_cell.angle_beta   90.00
_cell.angle_gamma   90.00
#
_symmetry.space_group_name_H-M   'P 1'
#
loop_
_entity.id
_entity.type
_entity.pdbx_description
1 polymer ?
#
loop_
_entity_poly.entity_id
_entity_poly.type
_entity_poly.pdbx_seq_one_letter_code
_entity_poly.pdbx_strand_id
1 'polypeptide(L)'
;MNAKHIKKIACLPLLIGLAFSPLSAQEALKSTEENYYDFLALTGNTQRGYLNFRTLEESRWIVEDEEGTKDVWADKNLGTRRLIWERESEERNWFTRGLDNSFAFKVYGAEWYASYNTAAPFGQNDGGLWQGKGFNTALSAGARVEGFGFSLSIRPQLSFSQNLDYTYFVEGYKASKYAGKASDYGYVWGQCDAVQRFGDSSFWNYDWGDTEIRWSWYTFTVGFGTEAIWLGPAVQNALLHSNHAPTYPKLDFGLRRTKIVIPHFGWYLGDIEARLWVGYLSESKYFDNDDSNDHNQYSGFTVSYAPSFLPGLSLGFQKITLSKWGDAFWVYAYPGFSGNTVDTSKRQGEDQKLSFTADWLFPKVGLEIYGEIGVDDFLSGGLKLYEYMRYPFHTITYTAGIRKSLEISQTRQLRALIEFEWNNTEGSQDYQMWSGSGYNFGFHHQITQGYTNRGQWIGSGIGYGGNSQYLAFTLYSKHGYEKIFVARNNPDNNFVYYKSVDAGKEQTEYNGARYFAAFKANFYVGFENLYYVLKNLSIQYGFLYNLIINPTYTPGYTADQYAWRGYSYEHNFQFKLALKYHL
;
A
#
# COMPACT_ATOMS: atom_id res chain seq x y z
N MET A 1 -66.86 -20.64 1.35
CA MET A 1 -66.94 -19.50 2.27
C MET A 1 -65.56 -18.94 2.48
N ASN A 2 -65.33 -17.75 1.99
CA ASN A 2 -64.47 -16.64 2.36
C ASN A 2 -63.01 -16.94 2.77
N ALA A 3 -62.02 -16.69 1.96
CA ALA A 3 -61.48 -15.45 1.36
C ALA A 3 -60.86 -14.45 2.39
N LYS A 4 -59.61 -14.08 2.08
CA LYS A 4 -58.90 -12.86 2.44
C LYS A 4 -58.20 -12.77 3.81
N HIS A 5 -56.87 -12.82 3.76
CA HIS A 5 -56.01 -11.70 4.20
C HIS A 5 -54.55 -11.95 3.77
N ILE A 6 -54.22 -11.54 2.55
CA ILE A 6 -52.86 -11.20 2.14
C ILE A 6 -52.60 -9.79 2.71
N LYS A 7 -51.80 -9.69 3.79
CA LYS A 7 -51.32 -8.39 4.28
C LYS A 7 -50.17 -7.92 3.39
N LYS A 8 -50.42 -6.82 2.72
CA LYS A 8 -49.45 -6.03 1.98
C LYS A 8 -48.34 -5.60 2.94
N ILE A 9 -47.10 -6.01 2.64
CA ILE A 9 -45.92 -5.37 3.21
C ILE A 9 -45.80 -4.02 2.51
N ALA A 10 -46.18 -2.98 3.21
CA ALA A 10 -45.98 -1.60 2.78
C ALA A 10 -44.49 -1.28 2.92
N CYS A 11 -43.84 -1.01 1.81
CA CYS A 11 -42.56 -0.29 1.82
C CYS A 11 -42.80 1.10 2.42
N LEU A 12 -42.26 1.32 3.60
CA LEU A 12 -42.25 2.63 4.26
C LEU A 12 -41.12 3.45 3.62
N PRO A 13 -41.39 4.58 2.95
CA PRO A 13 -40.34 5.51 2.57
C PRO A 13 -39.90 6.25 3.82
N LEU A 14 -38.71 5.96 4.29
CA LEU A 14 -38.05 6.69 5.38
C LEU A 14 -37.62 8.07 4.86
N LEU A 15 -38.47 9.06 4.96
CA LEU A 15 -38.12 10.47 4.90
C LEU A 15 -37.54 10.88 6.26
N ILE A 16 -36.21 10.77 6.39
CA ILE A 16 -35.50 11.29 7.57
C ILE A 16 -35.06 12.72 7.27
N GLY A 17 -35.51 13.63 8.12
CA GLY A 17 -35.07 15.01 8.13
C GLY A 17 -33.56 15.13 8.37
N LEU A 18 -32.88 15.87 7.50
CA LEU A 18 -31.47 16.22 7.60
C LEU A 18 -31.25 17.13 8.82
N ALA A 19 -30.87 16.55 9.95
CA ALA A 19 -30.12 17.29 10.95
C ALA A 19 -28.66 17.40 10.45
N PHE A 20 -28.15 18.62 10.36
CA PHE A 20 -26.75 18.88 10.00
C PHE A 20 -25.81 18.38 11.11
N SER A 21 -25.46 17.12 11.06
CA SER A 21 -24.29 16.59 11.76
C SER A 21 -23.06 16.92 10.92
N PRO A 22 -21.87 17.17 11.52
CA PRO A 22 -20.66 17.34 10.74
C PRO A 22 -20.49 16.11 9.83
N LEU A 23 -20.37 16.37 8.52
CA LEU A 23 -20.22 15.35 7.51
C LEU A 23 -18.88 14.63 7.75
N SER A 24 -18.90 13.40 8.22
CA SER A 24 -17.71 12.55 8.28
C SER A 24 -17.70 11.66 7.05
N ALA A 25 -16.63 11.74 6.27
CA ALA A 25 -16.38 10.87 5.14
C ALA A 25 -15.44 9.72 5.55
N GLN A 26 -15.61 8.57 4.94
CA GLN A 26 -14.75 7.41 5.13
C GLN A 26 -14.64 6.68 3.81
N GLU A 27 -13.44 6.68 3.26
CA GLU A 27 -13.20 6.22 1.90
C GLU A 27 -12.16 5.09 1.87
N ALA A 28 -12.26 4.23 0.86
CA ALA A 28 -11.29 3.16 0.66
C ALA A 28 -9.88 3.72 0.43
N LEU A 29 -8.89 2.99 0.92
CA LEU A 29 -7.48 3.37 0.77
C LEU A 29 -7.12 3.62 -0.68
N LYS A 30 -6.42 4.73 -0.91
CA LYS A 30 -5.95 5.17 -2.22
C LYS A 30 -7.05 5.37 -3.27
N SER A 31 -8.32 5.43 -2.83
CA SER A 31 -9.39 5.89 -3.73
C SER A 31 -9.20 7.36 -4.09
N THR A 32 -9.82 7.79 -5.17
CA THR A 32 -9.78 9.19 -5.62
C THR A 32 -10.35 10.14 -4.57
N GLU A 33 -11.39 9.72 -3.88
CA GLU A 33 -12.05 10.50 -2.84
C GLU A 33 -11.19 10.58 -1.58
N GLU A 34 -10.54 9.49 -1.20
CA GLU A 34 -9.62 9.48 -0.06
C GLU A 34 -8.41 10.38 -0.32
N ASN A 35 -7.83 10.32 -1.51
CA ASN A 35 -6.74 11.20 -1.92
C ASN A 35 -7.15 12.68 -1.91
N TYR A 36 -8.41 12.98 -2.25
CA TYR A 36 -8.93 14.33 -2.16
C TYR A 36 -9.06 14.81 -0.71
N TYR A 37 -9.56 13.98 0.19
CA TYR A 37 -9.63 14.35 1.62
C TYR A 37 -8.24 14.50 2.23
N ASP A 38 -7.29 13.69 1.84
CA ASP A 38 -5.89 13.84 2.25
C ASP A 38 -5.29 15.16 1.72
N PHE A 39 -5.66 15.57 0.50
CA PHE A 39 -5.34 16.91 0.00
C PHE A 39 -5.99 18.02 0.84
N LEU A 40 -7.22 17.85 1.32
CA LEU A 40 -7.84 18.80 2.23
C LEU A 40 -7.12 18.86 3.59
N ALA A 41 -6.56 17.75 4.06
CA ALA A 41 -5.72 17.74 5.26
C ALA A 41 -4.43 18.56 5.06
N LEU A 42 -3.80 18.46 3.90
CA LEU A 42 -2.65 19.26 3.52
C LEU A 42 -2.95 20.77 3.56
N THR A 43 -4.17 21.17 3.33
CA THR A 43 -4.61 22.58 3.37
C THR A 43 -5.23 23.00 4.72
N GLY A 44 -5.26 22.08 5.70
CA GLY A 44 -5.78 22.35 7.04
C GLY A 44 -7.29 22.40 7.15
N ASN A 45 -8.01 21.84 6.16
CA ASN A 45 -9.48 21.83 6.13
C ASN A 45 -10.08 20.53 6.67
N THR A 46 -9.23 19.57 7.02
CA THR A 46 -9.60 18.33 7.71
C THR A 46 -8.43 17.81 8.51
N GLN A 47 -8.67 16.83 9.37
CA GLN A 47 -7.63 16.14 10.14
C GLN A 47 -7.59 14.68 9.74
N ARG A 48 -6.38 14.10 9.62
CA ARG A 48 -6.18 12.67 9.46
C ARG A 48 -6.60 11.93 10.72
N GLY A 49 -7.38 10.87 10.60
CA GLY A 49 -7.79 10.01 11.71
C GLY A 49 -6.67 9.10 12.24
N TYR A 50 -5.55 9.02 11.55
CA TYR A 50 -4.38 8.16 11.79
C TYR A 50 -3.10 8.98 11.89
N LEU A 51 -2.03 8.37 12.40
CA LEU A 51 -0.66 8.91 12.32
C LEU A 51 0.18 8.15 11.29
N ASN A 52 0.18 6.82 11.33
CA ASN A 52 1.03 5.98 10.48
C ASN A 52 0.35 4.67 10.02
N PHE A 53 -0.63 4.18 10.78
CA PHE A 53 -1.39 2.98 10.47
C PHE A 53 -2.72 3.36 9.83
N ARG A 54 -2.78 3.30 8.52
CA ARG A 54 -3.95 3.70 7.74
C ARG A 54 -4.71 2.49 7.20
N THR A 55 -6.00 2.43 7.51
CA THR A 55 -6.96 1.46 6.99
C THR A 55 -8.23 2.19 6.59
N LEU A 56 -9.19 1.49 6.02
CA LEU A 56 -10.52 2.04 5.77
C LEU A 56 -11.19 2.54 7.07
N GLU A 57 -11.02 1.83 8.19
CA GLU A 57 -11.53 2.24 9.50
C GLU A 57 -10.93 3.56 9.96
N GLU A 58 -9.63 3.73 9.79
CA GLU A 58 -8.91 4.92 10.23
C GLU A 58 -8.99 6.08 9.22
N SER A 59 -9.46 5.84 8.00
CA SER A 59 -9.67 6.87 6.96
C SER A 59 -10.97 7.62 7.18
N ARG A 60 -11.15 8.20 8.37
CA ARG A 60 -12.29 9.04 8.74
C ARG A 60 -11.90 10.51 8.60
N TRP A 61 -12.66 11.24 7.81
CA TRP A 61 -12.41 12.63 7.48
C TRP A 61 -13.57 13.52 7.95
N ILE A 62 -13.25 14.52 8.76
CA ILE A 62 -14.21 15.55 9.19
C ILE A 62 -13.73 16.85 8.56
N VAL A 63 -14.52 17.37 7.62
CA VAL A 63 -14.17 18.61 6.91
C VAL A 63 -14.64 19.82 7.71
N GLU A 64 -13.71 20.74 8.00
CA GLU A 64 -13.95 22.01 8.65
C GLU A 64 -13.99 23.12 7.58
N ASP A 65 -15.16 23.42 7.06
CA ASP A 65 -15.37 24.44 6.02
C ASP A 65 -16.60 25.29 6.33
N GLU A 66 -16.47 26.20 7.31
CA GLU A 66 -17.55 27.09 7.75
C GLU A 66 -18.04 28.05 6.64
N GLU A 67 -17.17 28.38 5.69
CA GLU A 67 -17.47 29.28 4.58
C GLU A 67 -17.99 28.56 3.34
N GLY A 68 -17.93 27.22 3.28
CA GLY A 68 -18.35 26.42 2.12
C GLY A 68 -17.54 26.66 0.85
N THR A 69 -16.30 27.17 0.98
CA THR A 69 -15.47 27.58 -0.16
C THR A 69 -14.26 26.70 -0.36
N LYS A 70 -13.91 25.89 0.64
CA LYS A 70 -12.66 25.13 0.69
C LYS A 70 -12.84 23.69 0.21
N ASP A 71 -13.98 23.08 0.52
CA ASP A 71 -14.35 21.76 0.00
C ASP A 71 -15.11 21.92 -1.32
N VAL A 72 -14.37 21.83 -2.43
CA VAL A 72 -14.96 22.00 -3.77
C VAL A 72 -15.87 20.82 -4.18
N TRP A 73 -15.85 19.71 -3.42
CA TRP A 73 -16.72 18.54 -3.63
C TRP A 73 -17.81 18.37 -2.56
N ALA A 74 -18.02 19.37 -1.72
CA ALA A 74 -19.03 19.33 -0.65
C ALA A 74 -20.45 19.00 -1.15
N ASP A 75 -20.76 19.33 -2.41
CA ASP A 75 -22.05 19.02 -3.03
C ASP A 75 -22.12 17.60 -3.63
N LYS A 76 -21.02 16.84 -3.63
CA LYS A 76 -20.99 15.46 -4.11
C LYS A 76 -21.42 14.50 -3.01
N ASN A 77 -22.00 13.38 -3.41
CA ASN A 77 -22.44 12.36 -2.45
C ASN A 77 -21.26 11.41 -2.10
N LEU A 78 -20.16 12.02 -1.59
CA LEU A 78 -18.97 11.26 -1.23
C LEU A 78 -19.12 10.67 0.17
N GLY A 79 -18.88 9.41 0.28
CA GLY A 79 -18.58 8.71 1.53
C GLY A 79 -19.49 8.98 2.72
N THR A 80 -20.71 9.44 2.48
CA THR A 80 -21.58 9.96 3.55
C THR A 80 -22.01 8.84 4.50
N ARG A 81 -21.52 8.92 5.73
CA ARG A 81 -22.02 8.09 6.83
C ARG A 81 -23.42 8.56 7.20
N ARG A 82 -24.41 7.66 7.13
CA ARG A 82 -25.81 7.96 7.47
C ARG A 82 -26.10 7.54 8.90
N LEU A 83 -26.36 8.55 9.73
CA LEU A 83 -26.78 8.33 11.11
C LEU A 83 -28.24 7.84 11.11
N ILE A 84 -28.49 6.71 11.77
CA ILE A 84 -29.84 6.16 11.97
C ILE A 84 -30.36 6.55 13.35
N TRP A 85 -29.48 6.49 14.34
CA TRP A 85 -29.83 6.76 15.72
C TRP A 85 -28.59 7.20 16.50
N GLU A 86 -28.79 8.05 17.50
CA GLU A 86 -27.76 8.51 18.41
C GLU A 86 -28.29 8.51 19.84
N ARG A 87 -27.49 7.99 20.77
CA ARG A 87 -27.82 7.98 22.18
C ARG A 87 -27.56 9.34 22.80
N GLU A 88 -28.49 9.85 23.61
CA GLU A 88 -28.30 11.07 24.38
C GLU A 88 -27.14 10.92 25.39
N SER A 89 -26.42 12.03 25.64
CA SER A 89 -25.23 12.03 26.47
C SER A 89 -25.50 11.71 27.97
N GLU A 90 -26.70 12.06 28.46
CA GLU A 90 -27.10 11.87 29.85
C GLU A 90 -27.33 10.41 30.23
N GLU A 91 -27.62 9.54 29.24
CA GLU A 91 -27.84 8.12 29.45
C GLU A 91 -26.54 7.28 29.51
N ARG A 92 -25.37 7.93 29.45
CA ARG A 92 -24.10 7.22 29.28
C ARG A 92 -23.39 6.98 30.62
N ASN A 93 -23.25 5.71 31.01
CA ASN A 93 -22.37 5.28 32.09
C ASN A 93 -20.90 5.18 31.64
N TRP A 94 -20.00 4.84 32.55
CA TRP A 94 -18.55 4.77 32.27
C TRP A 94 -18.21 3.83 31.11
N PHE A 95 -18.91 2.71 30.98
CA PHE A 95 -18.68 1.74 29.90
C PHE A 95 -19.21 2.25 28.56
N THR A 96 -20.46 2.72 28.55
CA THR A 96 -21.08 3.24 27.33
C THR A 96 -20.47 4.53 26.82
N ARG A 97 -19.77 5.31 27.66
CA ARG A 97 -18.98 6.47 27.22
C ARG A 97 -17.79 6.08 26.34
N GLY A 98 -17.24 4.87 26.51
CA GLY A 98 -16.15 4.36 25.68
C GLY A 98 -16.60 3.80 24.34
N LEU A 99 -17.90 3.60 24.13
CA LEU A 99 -18.46 3.10 22.89
C LEU A 99 -18.89 4.25 21.97
N ASP A 100 -18.98 3.98 20.69
CA ASP A 100 -19.70 4.87 19.78
C ASP A 100 -21.16 5.00 20.26
N ASN A 101 -21.66 6.20 20.36
CA ASN A 101 -23.00 6.50 20.86
C ASN A 101 -24.07 6.49 19.77
N SER A 102 -23.70 6.15 18.56
CA SER A 102 -24.56 6.19 17.40
C SER A 102 -24.68 4.85 16.71
N PHE A 103 -25.75 4.66 15.97
CA PHE A 103 -25.88 3.60 14.98
C PHE A 103 -25.94 4.24 13.61
N ALA A 104 -25.01 3.84 12.75
CA ALA A 104 -24.86 4.43 11.43
C ALA A 104 -24.54 3.37 10.39
N PHE A 105 -24.79 3.70 9.14
CA PHE A 105 -24.37 2.90 8.03
C PHE A 105 -23.76 3.75 6.92
N LYS A 106 -22.97 3.13 6.07
CA LYS A 106 -22.44 3.69 4.84
C LYS A 106 -22.53 2.62 3.75
N VAL A 107 -22.86 3.02 2.54
CA VAL A 107 -22.77 2.17 1.37
C VAL A 107 -21.62 2.69 0.51
N TYR A 108 -20.68 1.81 0.22
CA TYR A 108 -19.67 2.04 -0.82
C TYR A 108 -20.32 1.66 -2.14
N GLY A 109 -20.54 2.64 -2.99
CA GLY A 109 -21.25 2.44 -4.25
C GLY A 109 -20.54 1.42 -5.15
N ALA A 110 -21.27 0.89 -6.12
CA ALA A 110 -20.69 0.04 -7.13
C ALA A 110 -19.62 0.82 -7.91
N GLU A 111 -18.43 0.22 -8.01
CA GLU A 111 -17.32 0.71 -8.79
C GLU A 111 -16.95 -0.35 -9.82
N TRP A 112 -16.98 0.03 -11.08
CA TRP A 112 -16.46 -0.78 -12.19
C TRP A 112 -15.22 -0.09 -12.74
N TYR A 113 -14.14 -0.85 -12.83
CA TYR A 113 -12.86 -0.44 -13.38
C TYR A 113 -12.51 -1.32 -14.58
N ALA A 114 -11.93 -0.74 -15.62
CA ALA A 114 -11.36 -1.46 -16.74
C ALA A 114 -10.06 -0.81 -17.20
N SER A 115 -9.11 -1.62 -17.64
CA SER A 115 -7.88 -1.15 -18.29
C SER A 115 -7.47 -2.05 -19.45
N TYR A 116 -6.62 -1.51 -20.32
CA TYR A 116 -6.01 -2.25 -21.41
C TYR A 116 -4.54 -1.88 -21.52
N ASN A 117 -3.65 -2.88 -21.42
CA ASN A 117 -2.21 -2.74 -21.61
C ASN A 117 -1.80 -3.34 -22.95
N THR A 118 -1.13 -2.57 -23.80
CA THR A 118 -0.83 -3.00 -25.17
C THR A 118 0.37 -3.94 -25.30
N ALA A 119 1.41 -3.78 -24.48
CA ALA A 119 2.66 -4.54 -24.63
C ALA A 119 3.08 -5.31 -23.37
N ALA A 120 2.96 -4.72 -22.19
CA ALA A 120 3.44 -5.30 -20.94
C ALA A 120 2.46 -5.01 -19.79
N PRO A 121 2.45 -5.81 -18.71
CA PRO A 121 1.71 -5.50 -17.49
C PRO A 121 2.08 -4.13 -16.94
N PHE A 122 1.09 -3.41 -16.46
CA PHE A 122 1.29 -2.18 -15.71
C PHE A 122 0.12 -1.97 -14.75
N GLY A 123 0.39 -2.03 -13.46
CA GLY A 123 -0.51 -1.74 -12.37
C GLY A 123 0.28 -1.53 -11.09
N GLN A 124 -0.23 -0.70 -10.17
CA GLN A 124 0.40 -0.42 -8.89
C GLN A 124 -0.67 -0.07 -7.88
N ASN A 125 -0.59 -0.69 -6.69
CA ASN A 125 -1.52 -0.46 -5.59
C ASN A 125 -2.99 -0.80 -5.95
N ASP A 126 -3.20 -1.88 -6.70
CA ASP A 126 -4.49 -2.29 -7.24
C ASP A 126 -5.12 -3.48 -6.47
N GLY A 127 -4.52 -3.90 -5.36
CA GLY A 127 -5.01 -4.99 -4.52
C GLY A 127 -5.10 -6.32 -5.27
N GLY A 128 -6.29 -6.93 -5.27
CA GLY A 128 -6.52 -8.21 -5.93
C GLY A 128 -6.58 -8.18 -7.46
N LEU A 129 -6.44 -7.00 -8.10
CA LEU A 129 -6.42 -6.87 -9.55
C LEU A 129 -5.00 -6.96 -10.10
N TRP A 130 -4.70 -8.01 -10.86
CA TRP A 130 -3.51 -8.05 -11.71
C TRP A 130 -3.80 -7.35 -13.05
N GLN A 131 -3.08 -6.26 -13.33
CA GLN A 131 -3.19 -5.55 -14.60
C GLN A 131 -2.17 -6.08 -15.63
N GLY A 132 -2.43 -7.30 -16.11
CA GLY A 132 -1.65 -7.96 -17.14
C GLY A 132 -1.70 -7.26 -18.50
N LYS A 133 -0.93 -7.76 -19.48
CA LYS A 133 -1.09 -7.35 -20.87
C LYS A 133 -2.47 -7.77 -21.39
N GLY A 134 -3.13 -6.89 -22.15
CA GLY A 134 -4.49 -7.06 -22.65
C GLY A 134 -5.51 -6.40 -21.74
N PHE A 135 -6.74 -6.88 -21.81
CA PHE A 135 -7.89 -6.36 -21.06
C PHE A 135 -7.91 -6.83 -19.61
N ASN A 136 -8.14 -5.90 -18.68
CA ASN A 136 -8.29 -6.17 -17.27
C ASN A 136 -9.50 -5.41 -16.74
N THR A 137 -10.23 -5.99 -15.79
CA THR A 137 -11.39 -5.34 -15.20
C THR A 137 -11.59 -5.77 -13.75
N ALA A 138 -12.17 -4.90 -12.95
CA ALA A 138 -12.59 -5.19 -11.58
C ALA A 138 -13.95 -4.59 -11.28
N LEU A 139 -14.69 -5.26 -10.42
CA LEU A 139 -15.95 -4.79 -9.86
C LEU A 139 -15.84 -4.86 -8.33
N SER A 140 -16.16 -3.78 -7.65
CA SER A 140 -16.26 -3.73 -6.20
C SER A 140 -17.51 -2.99 -5.76
N ALA A 141 -18.09 -3.41 -4.64
CA ALA A 141 -19.17 -2.74 -3.96
C ALA A 141 -19.18 -3.16 -2.49
N GLY A 142 -19.73 -2.34 -1.62
CA GLY A 142 -19.72 -2.70 -0.22
C GLY A 142 -20.65 -1.87 0.65
N ALA A 143 -20.68 -2.25 1.92
CA ALA A 143 -21.40 -1.54 2.95
C ALA A 143 -20.66 -1.65 4.28
N ARG A 144 -20.88 -0.69 5.16
CA ARG A 144 -20.42 -0.67 6.52
C ARG A 144 -21.55 -0.33 7.45
N VAL A 145 -21.63 -1.03 8.58
CA VAL A 145 -22.57 -0.79 9.67
C VAL A 145 -21.75 -0.56 10.94
N GLU A 146 -22.10 0.48 11.68
CA GLU A 146 -21.43 0.85 12.92
C GLU A 146 -22.44 1.04 14.03
N GLY A 147 -22.11 0.59 15.24
CA GLY A 147 -22.90 0.84 16.43
C GLY A 147 -22.40 0.14 17.66
N PHE A 148 -22.54 0.78 18.82
CA PHE A 148 -22.17 0.22 20.13
C PHE A 148 -20.72 -0.26 20.21
N GLY A 149 -19.81 0.44 19.55
CA GLY A 149 -18.41 0.07 19.46
C GLY A 149 -18.10 -0.99 18.42
N PHE A 150 -19.08 -1.65 17.82
CA PHE A 150 -18.87 -2.58 16.70
C PHE A 150 -18.94 -1.86 15.37
N SER A 151 -18.11 -2.31 14.45
CA SER A 151 -18.22 -2.01 13.02
C SER A 151 -18.06 -3.29 12.22
N LEU A 152 -18.88 -3.44 11.19
CA LEU A 152 -18.79 -4.50 10.20
C LEU A 152 -18.70 -3.83 8.82
N SER A 153 -17.58 -4.03 8.15
CA SER A 153 -17.33 -3.61 6.78
C SER A 153 -17.30 -4.83 5.88
N ILE A 154 -17.92 -4.76 4.72
CA ILE A 154 -17.84 -5.80 3.68
C ILE A 154 -17.69 -5.07 2.35
N ARG A 155 -16.52 -5.22 1.69
CA ARG A 155 -16.22 -4.58 0.40
C ARG A 155 -15.30 -5.47 -0.44
N PRO A 156 -15.83 -6.59 -0.99
CA PRO A 156 -15.07 -7.49 -1.85
C PRO A 156 -14.79 -6.89 -3.22
N GLN A 157 -13.81 -7.49 -3.90
CA GLN A 157 -13.45 -7.19 -5.28
C GLN A 157 -13.47 -8.48 -6.12
N LEU A 158 -14.13 -8.44 -7.25
CA LEU A 158 -14.03 -9.48 -8.30
C LEU A 158 -13.28 -8.88 -9.48
N SER A 159 -12.19 -9.51 -9.88
CA SER A 159 -11.35 -9.03 -10.98
C SER A 159 -11.10 -10.11 -12.04
N PHE A 160 -10.82 -9.66 -13.25
CA PHE A 160 -10.45 -10.48 -14.39
C PHE A 160 -9.22 -9.88 -15.06
N SER A 161 -8.29 -10.74 -15.46
CA SER A 161 -7.14 -10.38 -16.27
C SER A 161 -7.07 -11.25 -17.51
N GLN A 162 -6.94 -10.65 -18.69
CA GLN A 162 -6.72 -11.36 -19.93
C GLN A 162 -5.35 -12.01 -19.99
N ASN A 163 -4.33 -11.44 -19.30
CA ASN A 163 -3.01 -12.01 -19.06
C ASN A 163 -2.32 -12.53 -20.34
N LEU A 164 -2.38 -11.73 -21.43
CA LEU A 164 -1.74 -12.07 -22.68
C LEU A 164 -0.23 -12.21 -22.53
N ASP A 165 0.37 -12.98 -23.42
CA ASP A 165 1.83 -13.16 -23.45
C ASP A 165 2.58 -11.86 -23.75
N TYR A 166 3.76 -11.68 -23.11
CA TYR A 166 4.59 -10.50 -23.27
C TYR A 166 6.07 -10.83 -23.05
N THR A 167 6.95 -9.92 -23.40
CA THR A 167 8.39 -10.09 -23.23
C THR A 167 8.79 -9.85 -21.79
N TYR A 168 9.29 -10.87 -21.11
CA TYR A 168 9.86 -10.79 -19.77
C TYR A 168 11.11 -11.67 -19.65
N PHE A 169 11.84 -11.52 -18.55
CA PHE A 169 13.07 -12.25 -18.34
C PHE A 169 12.78 -13.70 -17.93
N VAL A 170 13.20 -14.62 -18.77
CA VAL A 170 13.20 -16.06 -18.49
C VAL A 170 14.64 -16.55 -18.61
N GLU A 171 15.38 -16.51 -17.53
CA GLU A 171 16.66 -17.24 -17.45
C GLU A 171 16.36 -18.64 -16.93
N GLY A 172 17.11 -19.65 -17.42
CA GLY A 172 17.04 -21.00 -16.89
C GLY A 172 17.25 -21.00 -15.38
N TYR A 173 16.18 -20.75 -14.69
CA TYR A 173 16.05 -20.45 -13.30
C TYR A 173 16.52 -21.62 -12.47
N LYS A 174 17.64 -21.47 -11.80
CA LYS A 174 18.05 -22.43 -10.77
C LYS A 174 17.29 -22.05 -9.51
N ALA A 175 16.27 -22.82 -9.19
CA ALA A 175 15.62 -22.74 -7.90
C ALA A 175 16.68 -22.62 -6.81
N SER A 176 16.46 -21.71 -5.86
CA SER A 176 17.19 -21.77 -4.60
C SER A 176 17.07 -23.20 -4.05
N LYS A 177 18.10 -23.74 -3.43
CA LYS A 177 18.02 -25.06 -2.77
C LYS A 177 16.87 -25.16 -1.75
N TYR A 178 16.25 -24.04 -1.43
CA TYR A 178 15.13 -23.90 -0.51
C TYR A 178 13.78 -23.65 -1.22
N ALA A 179 13.77 -23.29 -2.50
CA ALA A 179 12.58 -22.87 -3.24
C ALA A 179 12.02 -23.96 -4.17
N GLY A 180 12.13 -25.21 -3.88
CA GLY A 180 11.53 -26.28 -4.67
C GLY A 180 11.87 -26.22 -6.17
N LYS A 181 10.90 -26.52 -7.04
CA LYS A 181 11.06 -26.49 -8.50
C LYS A 181 10.64 -25.12 -9.03
N ALA A 182 11.54 -24.44 -9.72
CA ALA A 182 11.29 -23.14 -10.32
C ALA A 182 10.12 -23.14 -11.31
N SER A 183 9.36 -22.06 -11.29
CA SER A 183 8.34 -21.74 -12.27
C SER A 183 8.91 -20.88 -13.39
N ASP A 184 8.44 -21.07 -14.64
CA ASP A 184 8.79 -20.23 -15.79
C ASP A 184 8.28 -18.79 -15.65
N TYR A 185 7.37 -18.54 -14.69
CA TYR A 185 6.75 -17.26 -14.42
C TYR A 185 7.37 -16.48 -13.26
N GLY A 186 8.40 -17.07 -12.63
CA GLY A 186 8.98 -16.56 -11.39
C GLY A 186 9.63 -15.19 -11.48
N TYR A 187 9.99 -14.66 -10.32
CA TYR A 187 10.74 -13.41 -10.20
C TYR A 187 12.12 -13.51 -10.84
N VAL A 188 12.63 -12.40 -11.37
CA VAL A 188 13.93 -12.37 -12.10
C VAL A 188 15.10 -12.93 -11.32
N TRP A 189 15.10 -12.81 -10.00
CA TRP A 189 16.12 -13.38 -9.13
C TRP A 189 15.75 -14.76 -8.59
N GLY A 190 14.49 -15.11 -8.70
CA GLY A 190 14.04 -16.42 -8.41
C GLY A 190 14.01 -16.88 -6.98
N GLN A 191 13.93 -16.00 -6.05
CA GLN A 191 14.01 -16.32 -4.63
C GLN A 191 12.79 -15.85 -3.85
N CYS A 192 11.70 -15.50 -4.54
CA CYS A 192 10.44 -15.14 -3.90
C CYS A 192 9.25 -15.26 -4.84
N ASP A 193 8.05 -15.28 -4.26
CA ASP A 193 6.77 -15.37 -4.96
C ASP A 193 6.30 -14.01 -5.51
N ALA A 194 7.18 -13.25 -6.16
CA ALA A 194 6.82 -12.05 -6.93
C ALA A 194 6.80 -12.40 -8.42
N VAL A 195 5.74 -13.06 -8.87
CA VAL A 195 5.68 -13.59 -10.22
C VAL A 195 5.60 -12.49 -11.27
N GLN A 196 6.31 -12.69 -12.38
CA GLN A 196 6.26 -11.78 -13.53
C GLN A 196 4.96 -11.96 -14.33
N ARG A 197 4.38 -13.17 -14.30
CA ARG A 197 3.16 -13.52 -15.03
C ARG A 197 2.37 -14.61 -14.31
N PHE A 198 1.05 -14.53 -14.32
CA PHE A 198 0.15 -15.51 -13.68
C PHE A 198 -0.27 -16.62 -14.65
N GLY A 199 0.71 -17.40 -15.14
CA GLY A 199 0.46 -18.48 -16.09
C GLY A 199 0.13 -18.00 -17.51
N ASP A 200 -0.34 -18.92 -18.38
CA ASP A 200 -0.54 -18.68 -19.80
C ASP A 200 -1.98 -18.32 -20.19
N SER A 201 -2.89 -18.38 -19.23
CA SER A 201 -4.32 -18.20 -19.48
C SER A 201 -4.86 -16.94 -18.80
N SER A 202 -5.95 -16.42 -19.33
CA SER A 202 -6.77 -15.46 -18.60
C SER A 202 -7.35 -16.07 -17.33
N PHE A 203 -7.58 -15.25 -16.31
CA PHE A 203 -8.10 -15.72 -15.03
C PHE A 203 -9.00 -14.71 -14.34
N TRP A 204 -9.86 -15.24 -13.47
CA TRP A 204 -10.63 -14.48 -12.49
C TRP A 204 -9.97 -14.57 -11.13
N ASN A 205 -10.04 -13.49 -10.39
CA ASN A 205 -9.58 -13.43 -9.01
C ASN A 205 -10.66 -12.81 -8.14
N TYR A 206 -10.92 -13.46 -7.00
CA TYR A 206 -11.78 -12.94 -5.96
C TYR A 206 -10.92 -12.53 -4.75
N ASP A 207 -11.14 -11.32 -4.28
CA ASP A 207 -10.50 -10.78 -3.08
C ASP A 207 -11.59 -10.30 -2.11
N TRP A 208 -11.45 -10.65 -0.83
CA TRP A 208 -12.36 -10.18 0.20
C TRP A 208 -12.27 -8.67 0.42
N GLY A 209 -11.20 -8.03 -0.04
CA GLY A 209 -11.01 -6.59 0.01
C GLY A 209 -11.12 -6.03 1.43
N ASP A 210 -11.72 -4.87 1.57
CA ASP A 210 -11.91 -4.19 2.86
C ASP A 210 -13.08 -4.83 3.65
N THR A 211 -12.92 -6.08 4.06
CA THR A 211 -13.91 -6.84 4.84
C THR A 211 -13.37 -7.10 6.24
N GLU A 212 -14.04 -6.57 7.26
CA GLU A 212 -13.58 -6.65 8.64
C GLU A 212 -14.75 -6.55 9.63
N ILE A 213 -14.67 -7.29 10.73
CA ILE A 213 -15.41 -7.05 11.96
C ILE A 213 -14.47 -6.45 13.00
N ARG A 214 -14.87 -5.33 13.61
CA ARG A 214 -14.05 -4.60 14.59
C ARG A 214 -14.88 -4.20 15.78
N TRP A 215 -14.26 -4.21 16.97
CA TRP A 215 -14.81 -3.64 18.19
C TRP A 215 -13.84 -2.61 18.75
N SER A 216 -14.40 -1.47 19.17
CA SER A 216 -13.64 -0.35 19.72
C SER A 216 -14.28 0.14 21.02
N TRP A 217 -13.43 0.40 22.01
CA TRP A 217 -13.83 0.92 23.30
C TRP A 217 -12.84 1.99 23.76
N TYR A 218 -13.31 3.22 23.90
CA TYR A 218 -12.44 4.41 23.99
C TYR A 218 -11.42 4.42 22.82
N THR A 219 -10.15 4.34 23.17
CA THR A 219 -9.04 4.34 22.23
C THR A 219 -8.60 2.94 21.81
N PHE A 220 -8.99 1.93 22.56
CA PHE A 220 -8.66 0.54 22.25
C PHE A 220 -9.52 0.02 21.12
N THR A 221 -8.92 -0.81 20.30
CA THR A 221 -9.58 -1.44 19.16
C THR A 221 -9.03 -2.84 18.91
N VAL A 222 -9.88 -3.74 18.47
CA VAL A 222 -9.53 -5.08 18.00
C VAL A 222 -10.35 -5.39 16.76
N GLY A 223 -9.71 -5.90 15.71
CA GLY A 223 -10.35 -6.22 14.44
C GLY A 223 -9.90 -7.57 13.91
N PHE A 224 -10.79 -8.24 13.20
CA PHE A 224 -10.48 -9.46 12.43
C PHE A 224 -11.09 -9.35 11.03
N GLY A 225 -10.26 -9.53 10.03
CA GLY A 225 -10.70 -9.45 8.64
C GLY A 225 -9.55 -9.34 7.66
N THR A 226 -9.88 -8.88 6.46
CA THR A 226 -8.95 -8.73 5.35
C THR A 226 -8.69 -7.26 4.96
N GLU A 227 -9.24 -6.30 5.71
CA GLU A 227 -9.12 -4.88 5.40
C GLU A 227 -7.66 -4.49 5.11
N ALA A 228 -7.42 -3.79 4.00
CA ALA A 228 -6.08 -3.39 3.58
C ALA A 228 -5.44 -2.42 4.59
N ILE A 229 -4.13 -2.52 4.75
CA ILE A 229 -3.30 -1.62 5.57
C ILE A 229 -2.40 -0.81 4.65
N TRP A 230 -2.15 0.45 5.02
CA TRP A 230 -1.08 1.24 4.47
C TRP A 230 -0.21 1.77 5.61
N LEU A 231 1.07 1.44 5.60
CA LEU A 231 2.01 1.86 6.63
C LEU A 231 2.89 3.00 6.11
N GLY A 232 3.07 4.01 6.94
CA GLY A 232 3.94 5.12 6.63
C GLY A 232 3.30 6.23 5.79
N PRO A 233 4.03 7.33 5.57
CA PRO A 233 3.56 8.53 4.90
C PRO A 233 3.68 8.49 3.38
N ALA A 234 4.33 7.47 2.82
CA ALA A 234 4.55 7.36 1.37
C ALA A 234 3.24 7.41 0.58
N VAL A 235 3.27 8.06 -0.57
CA VAL A 235 2.10 8.22 -1.45
C VAL A 235 2.03 7.13 -2.52
N GLN A 236 3.19 6.70 -3.04
CA GLN A 236 3.28 5.67 -4.09
C GLN A 236 3.88 4.37 -3.57
N ASN A 237 4.98 4.43 -2.82
CA ASN A 237 5.80 3.28 -2.49
C ASN A 237 6.09 3.22 -0.99
N ALA A 238 5.12 2.75 -0.20
CA ALA A 238 5.33 2.41 1.20
C ALA A 238 6.30 1.22 1.30
N LEU A 239 7.27 1.28 2.21
CA LEU A 239 8.31 0.27 2.27
C LEU A 239 7.80 -1.07 2.83
N LEU A 240 7.00 -1.03 3.92
CA LEU A 240 6.65 -2.24 4.64
C LEU A 240 5.27 -2.80 4.28
N HIS A 241 4.29 -1.96 4.01
CA HIS A 241 2.94 -2.41 3.67
C HIS A 241 2.16 -1.36 2.88
N SER A 242 1.55 -1.81 1.80
CA SER A 242 0.64 -1.05 0.94
C SER A 242 -0.61 -1.88 0.60
N ASN A 243 -1.44 -1.37 -0.28
CA ASN A 243 -2.52 -2.14 -0.90
C ASN A 243 -2.15 -2.68 -2.29
N HIS A 244 -0.87 -2.96 -2.55
CA HIS A 244 -0.43 -3.49 -3.85
C HIS A 244 -0.76 -4.97 -4.01
N ALA A 245 -0.54 -5.79 -2.97
CA ALA A 245 -0.92 -7.20 -2.97
C ALA A 245 -2.42 -7.41 -2.70
N PRO A 246 -3.00 -8.56 -3.09
CA PRO A 246 -4.30 -9.00 -2.60
C PRO A 246 -4.35 -8.98 -1.08
N THR A 247 -5.53 -8.76 -0.53
CA THR A 247 -5.73 -8.76 0.92
C THR A 247 -5.55 -10.14 1.54
N TYR A 248 -5.28 -10.19 2.84
CA TYR A 248 -5.09 -11.42 3.61
C TYR A 248 -5.79 -11.34 4.98
N PRO A 249 -6.27 -12.46 5.52
CA PRO A 249 -6.90 -12.47 6.84
C PRO A 249 -5.88 -12.15 7.93
N LYS A 250 -6.25 -11.26 8.84
CA LYS A 250 -5.44 -10.82 9.97
C LYS A 250 -6.29 -10.50 11.18
N LEU A 251 -5.68 -10.64 12.35
CA LEU A 251 -6.15 -10.11 13.62
C LEU A 251 -5.26 -8.92 13.99
N ASP A 252 -5.85 -7.79 14.31
CA ASP A 252 -5.12 -6.64 14.83
C ASP A 252 -5.75 -6.10 16.11
N PHE A 253 -4.94 -5.46 16.96
CA PHE A 253 -5.40 -4.77 18.16
C PHE A 253 -4.43 -3.65 18.55
N GLY A 254 -4.92 -2.68 19.31
CA GLY A 254 -4.09 -1.60 19.80
C GLY A 254 -4.85 -0.33 20.15
N LEU A 255 -4.16 0.78 19.98
CA LEU A 255 -4.65 2.12 20.24
C LEU A 255 -4.84 2.88 18.92
N ARG A 256 -6.02 3.38 18.68
CA ARG A 256 -6.27 4.37 17.63
C ARG A 256 -5.59 5.70 18.02
N ARG A 257 -5.43 6.60 17.06
CA ARG A 257 -4.91 7.94 17.34
C ARG A 257 -5.62 8.55 18.55
N THR A 258 -4.85 8.87 19.57
CA THR A 258 -5.34 9.23 20.90
C THR A 258 -4.53 10.36 21.49
N LYS A 259 -5.21 11.34 22.06
CA LYS A 259 -4.58 12.46 22.76
C LYS A 259 -3.98 12.00 24.09
N ILE A 260 -2.72 12.32 24.33
CA ILE A 260 -2.06 12.16 25.62
C ILE A 260 -2.22 13.47 26.40
N VAL A 261 -3.00 13.40 27.48
CA VAL A 261 -3.20 14.53 28.41
C VAL A 261 -2.83 14.08 29.81
N ILE A 262 -1.98 14.84 30.48
CA ILE A 262 -1.66 14.56 31.90
C ILE A 262 -2.88 14.95 32.76
N PRO A 263 -3.55 14.00 33.42
CA PRO A 263 -4.88 14.24 33.99
C PRO A 263 -4.90 15.36 35.06
N HIS A 264 -3.86 15.46 35.87
CA HIS A 264 -3.82 16.44 36.97
C HIS A 264 -3.51 17.87 36.50
N PHE A 265 -2.71 18.00 35.46
CA PHE A 265 -2.23 19.30 34.96
C PHE A 265 -2.98 19.77 33.71
N GLY A 266 -3.75 18.90 33.05
CA GLY A 266 -4.40 19.20 31.78
C GLY A 266 -3.42 19.43 30.60
N TRP A 267 -2.11 19.08 30.79
CA TRP A 267 -1.11 19.31 29.75
C TRP A 267 -1.29 18.30 28.61
N TYR A 268 -1.51 18.83 27.43
CA TYR A 268 -1.53 18.05 26.20
C TYR A 268 -0.11 17.84 25.71
N LEU A 269 0.32 16.58 25.66
CA LEU A 269 1.66 16.20 25.22
C LEU A 269 1.75 15.87 23.74
N GLY A 270 0.63 15.55 23.12
CA GLY A 270 0.56 15.12 21.72
C GLY A 270 -0.38 13.94 21.53
N ASP A 271 -0.40 13.39 20.32
CA ASP A 271 -1.18 12.21 19.97
C ASP A 271 -0.27 10.98 19.87
N ILE A 272 -0.80 9.82 20.26
CA ILE A 272 -0.15 8.52 20.09
C ILE A 272 -1.07 7.59 19.31
N GLU A 273 -0.48 6.68 18.54
CA GLU A 273 -1.12 5.56 17.89
C GLU A 273 -0.24 4.33 18.03
N ALA A 274 -0.82 3.16 18.27
CA ALA A 274 -0.07 1.91 18.33
C ALA A 274 -0.94 0.75 17.84
N ARG A 275 -0.40 -0.11 16.97
CA ARG A 275 -1.08 -1.30 16.46
C ARG A 275 -0.15 -2.49 16.44
N LEU A 276 -0.75 -3.64 16.64
CA LEU A 276 -0.12 -4.92 16.55
C LEU A 276 -1.04 -5.85 15.77
N TRP A 277 -0.48 -6.61 14.82
CA TRP A 277 -1.26 -7.53 14.01
C TRP A 277 -0.53 -8.83 13.75
N VAL A 278 -1.31 -9.85 13.43
CA VAL A 278 -0.86 -11.12 12.88
C VAL A 278 -1.74 -11.50 11.70
N GLY A 279 -1.13 -11.82 10.57
CA GLY A 279 -1.80 -12.14 9.33
C GLY A 279 -1.32 -13.45 8.73
N TYR A 280 -2.15 -14.04 7.89
CA TYR A 280 -1.93 -15.29 7.19
C TYR A 280 -1.73 -15.03 5.71
N LEU A 281 -0.51 -15.23 5.23
CA LEU A 281 -0.16 -15.08 3.82
C LEU A 281 -0.30 -16.39 3.07
N SER A 282 -0.42 -16.28 1.76
CA SER A 282 -0.46 -17.42 0.86
C SER A 282 0.47 -17.22 -0.32
N GLU A 283 1.13 -18.27 -0.76
CA GLU A 283 1.87 -18.30 -2.01
C GLU A 283 0.95 -18.35 -3.23
N SER A 284 1.47 -17.96 -4.38
CA SER A 284 0.84 -18.20 -5.65
C SER A 284 1.20 -19.60 -6.17
N LYS A 285 0.31 -20.24 -6.89
CA LYS A 285 0.57 -21.53 -7.56
C LYS A 285 1.62 -21.45 -8.70
N TYR A 286 2.24 -20.29 -8.88
CA TYR A 286 3.20 -20.03 -9.96
C TYR A 286 4.63 -19.83 -9.44
N PHE A 287 4.86 -20.02 -8.15
CA PHE A 287 6.18 -19.83 -7.54
C PHE A 287 6.98 -21.13 -7.50
N ASP A 288 6.56 -22.10 -6.70
CA ASP A 288 7.22 -23.42 -6.62
C ASP A 288 6.18 -24.55 -6.55
N ASN A 289 6.59 -25.78 -6.24
CA ASN A 289 5.68 -26.91 -6.07
C ASN A 289 5.86 -27.55 -4.68
N ASP A 290 6.13 -26.76 -3.67
CA ASP A 290 6.30 -27.22 -2.29
C ASP A 290 5.17 -26.71 -1.40
N ASP A 291 4.06 -27.46 -1.34
CA ASP A 291 2.89 -27.13 -0.52
C ASP A 291 3.20 -26.99 0.99
N SER A 292 4.41 -27.38 1.45
CA SER A 292 4.78 -27.35 2.87
C SER A 292 5.15 -25.98 3.40
N ASN A 293 5.42 -25.00 2.53
CA ASN A 293 5.80 -23.62 2.83
C ASN A 293 4.85 -22.56 2.27
N ASP A 294 3.70 -22.96 1.69
CA ASP A 294 2.72 -22.07 1.03
C ASP A 294 2.12 -20.99 1.93
N HIS A 295 2.28 -21.12 3.24
CA HIS A 295 1.64 -20.24 4.20
C HIS A 295 2.63 -19.70 5.22
N ASN A 296 2.78 -18.38 5.20
CA ASN A 296 3.62 -17.68 6.16
C ASN A 296 2.78 -16.77 7.06
N GLN A 297 3.31 -16.55 8.26
CA GLN A 297 2.79 -15.59 9.22
C GLN A 297 3.45 -14.23 8.96
N TYR A 298 2.64 -13.20 8.82
CA TYR A 298 3.06 -11.82 8.72
C TYR A 298 2.62 -11.08 9.98
N SER A 299 3.54 -10.88 10.89
CA SER A 299 3.29 -10.16 12.15
C SER A 299 3.89 -8.77 12.08
N GLY A 300 3.23 -7.80 12.69
CA GLY A 300 3.73 -6.45 12.72
C GLY A 300 3.35 -5.68 13.96
N PHE A 301 4.16 -4.67 14.25
CA PHE A 301 3.95 -3.70 15.29
C PHE A 301 4.28 -2.30 14.76
N THR A 302 3.44 -1.34 15.09
CA THR A 302 3.71 0.08 14.82
C THR A 302 3.38 0.91 16.06
N VAL A 303 4.19 1.93 16.31
CA VAL A 303 3.91 3.00 17.25
C VAL A 303 4.25 4.33 16.61
N SER A 304 3.38 5.32 16.79
CA SER A 304 3.57 6.66 16.25
C SER A 304 3.23 7.71 17.27
N TYR A 305 3.94 8.82 17.22
CA TYR A 305 3.79 9.94 18.13
C TYR A 305 3.82 11.27 17.40
N ALA A 306 2.82 12.10 17.65
CA ALA A 306 2.74 13.46 17.14
C ALA A 306 2.88 14.45 18.31
N PRO A 307 4.06 15.04 18.54
CA PRO A 307 4.34 15.89 19.70
C PRO A 307 3.58 17.22 19.64
N SER A 308 2.99 17.65 20.75
CA SER A 308 2.24 18.92 20.82
C SER A 308 3.13 20.15 20.60
N PHE A 309 4.42 20.06 20.93
CA PHE A 309 5.39 21.17 20.81
C PHE A 309 5.96 21.35 19.39
N LEU A 310 5.71 20.39 18.48
CA LEU A 310 6.01 20.49 17.04
C LEU A 310 4.75 20.17 16.24
N PRO A 311 3.83 21.13 16.12
CA PRO A 311 2.55 20.91 15.43
C PRO A 311 2.76 20.42 13.99
N GLY A 312 1.98 19.41 13.61
CA GLY A 312 2.02 18.81 12.29
C GLY A 312 3.11 17.75 12.08
N LEU A 313 4.05 17.58 13.02
CA LEU A 313 5.02 16.49 12.94
C LEU A 313 4.42 15.20 13.48
N SER A 314 4.61 14.10 12.75
CA SER A 314 4.36 12.73 13.19
C SER A 314 5.63 11.90 13.01
N LEU A 315 6.00 11.16 14.03
CA LEU A 315 7.13 10.23 14.01
C LEU A 315 6.60 8.82 14.23
N GLY A 316 7.10 7.86 13.47
CA GLY A 316 6.66 6.46 13.56
C GLY A 316 7.84 5.50 13.64
N PHE A 317 7.61 4.40 14.32
CA PHE A 317 8.45 3.22 14.33
C PHE A 317 7.61 2.00 14.00
N GLN A 318 8.11 1.15 13.13
CA GLN A 318 7.43 -0.05 12.68
C GLN A 318 8.40 -1.22 12.66
N LYS A 319 7.90 -2.38 13.05
CA LYS A 319 8.58 -3.66 12.90
C LYS A 319 7.64 -4.64 12.26
N ILE A 320 8.14 -5.40 11.28
CA ILE A 320 7.44 -6.54 10.71
C ILE A 320 8.32 -7.78 10.78
N THR A 321 7.67 -8.92 10.89
CA THR A 321 8.33 -10.23 10.91
C THR A 321 7.57 -11.19 10.02
N LEU A 322 8.30 -11.83 9.13
CA LEU A 322 7.83 -12.93 8.31
C LEU A 322 8.37 -14.24 8.88
N SER A 323 7.50 -15.20 9.13
CA SER A 323 7.85 -16.51 9.69
C SER A 323 6.89 -17.58 9.18
N LYS A 324 7.19 -18.86 9.40
CA LYS A 324 6.27 -19.94 9.03
C LYS A 324 4.96 -19.83 9.83
N TRP A 325 3.83 -20.09 9.17
CA TRP A 325 2.55 -20.17 9.86
C TRP A 325 2.53 -21.25 10.94
N GLY A 326 1.97 -20.92 12.10
CA GLY A 326 1.92 -21.79 13.27
C GLY A 326 3.07 -21.59 14.25
N ASP A 327 4.05 -20.78 13.93
CA ASP A 327 5.03 -20.32 14.92
C ASP A 327 4.39 -19.41 15.95
N ALA A 328 5.00 -19.33 17.14
CA ALA A 328 4.45 -18.58 18.25
C ALA A 328 4.40 -17.07 17.97
N PHE A 329 3.25 -16.56 17.52
CA PHE A 329 3.10 -15.17 17.07
C PHE A 329 3.51 -14.13 18.13
N TRP A 330 3.36 -14.42 19.42
CA TRP A 330 3.78 -13.50 20.50
C TRP A 330 5.28 -13.25 20.55
N VAL A 331 6.11 -14.18 20.04
CA VAL A 331 7.56 -14.00 19.94
C VAL A 331 7.87 -12.93 18.88
N TYR A 332 7.11 -12.92 17.81
CA TYR A 332 7.32 -12.04 16.65
C TYR A 332 6.58 -10.71 16.75
N ALA A 333 5.50 -10.70 17.52
CA ALA A 333 4.77 -9.49 17.85
C ALA A 333 5.49 -8.62 18.90
N TYR A 334 6.55 -9.15 19.54
CA TYR A 334 7.35 -8.40 20.50
C TYR A 334 8.04 -7.20 19.81
N PRO A 335 7.86 -5.96 20.33
CA PRO A 335 8.42 -4.77 19.70
C PRO A 335 9.94 -4.66 19.85
N GLY A 336 10.56 -5.44 20.71
CA GLY A 336 12.01 -5.50 20.89
C GLY A 336 12.68 -6.34 19.79
N PHE A 337 13.98 -6.18 19.66
CA PHE A 337 14.80 -7.04 18.80
C PHE A 337 14.88 -8.42 19.46
N SER A 338 14.23 -9.40 18.88
CA SER A 338 14.56 -10.78 19.19
C SER A 338 15.86 -11.07 18.45
N GLY A 339 16.99 -10.95 19.12
CA GLY A 339 18.21 -11.58 18.64
C GLY A 339 17.92 -13.05 18.38
N ASN A 340 18.65 -13.72 17.48
CA ASN A 340 18.53 -15.13 17.08
C ASN A 340 18.42 -16.10 18.29
N THR A 341 17.40 -15.96 19.11
CA THR A 341 17.11 -16.83 20.26
C THR A 341 16.34 -18.07 19.85
N VAL A 342 15.97 -18.14 18.57
CA VAL A 342 15.28 -19.29 18.01
C VAL A 342 16.32 -20.27 17.51
N ASP A 343 16.29 -21.49 18.08
CA ASP A 343 17.11 -22.61 17.63
C ASP A 343 16.83 -22.90 16.13
N THR A 344 17.64 -22.32 15.27
CA THR A 344 17.55 -22.44 13.81
C THR A 344 17.68 -23.87 13.30
N SER A 345 18.06 -24.82 14.17
CA SER A 345 18.11 -26.24 13.82
C SER A 345 16.73 -26.89 13.70
N LYS A 346 15.70 -26.27 14.25
CA LYS A 346 14.32 -26.82 14.31
C LYS A 346 13.25 -25.94 13.66
N ARG A 347 13.57 -24.73 13.19
CA ARG A 347 12.63 -23.79 12.59
C ARG A 347 13.17 -23.29 11.25
N GLN A 348 12.27 -22.96 10.33
CA GLN A 348 12.63 -22.44 9.00
C GLN A 348 13.17 -21.00 9.03
N GLY A 349 13.43 -20.45 10.21
CA GLY A 349 13.91 -19.09 10.36
C GLY A 349 12.80 -18.04 10.41
N GLU A 350 13.22 -16.81 10.54
CA GLU A 350 12.37 -15.62 10.54
C GLU A 350 13.10 -14.50 9.80
N ASP A 351 12.34 -13.62 9.17
CA ASP A 351 12.85 -12.41 8.53
C ASP A 351 12.22 -11.19 9.21
N GLN A 352 13.04 -10.24 9.67
CA GLN A 352 12.60 -9.08 10.43
C GLN A 352 13.03 -7.79 9.73
N LYS A 353 12.08 -6.88 9.51
CA LYS A 353 12.36 -5.56 8.97
C LYS A 353 11.82 -4.48 9.88
N LEU A 354 12.52 -3.36 9.88
CA LEU A 354 12.17 -2.19 10.65
C LEU A 354 11.97 -1.01 9.71
N SER A 355 11.13 -0.06 10.11
CA SER A 355 11.15 1.25 9.51
C SER A 355 10.93 2.37 10.53
N PHE A 356 11.49 3.54 10.21
CA PHE A 356 11.29 4.79 10.91
C PHE A 356 10.67 5.77 9.94
N THR A 357 9.61 6.43 10.37
CA THR A 357 8.89 7.41 9.56
C THR A 357 8.91 8.78 10.20
N ALA A 358 8.96 9.80 9.38
CA ALA A 358 8.72 11.18 9.76
C ALA A 358 7.82 11.82 8.70
N ASP A 359 6.75 12.48 9.16
CA ASP A 359 5.83 13.22 8.33
C ASP A 359 5.57 14.57 8.97
N TRP A 360 5.88 15.64 8.25
CA TRP A 360 5.71 17.00 8.74
C TRP A 360 4.79 17.82 7.85
N LEU A 361 3.61 18.02 8.35
CA LEU A 361 2.54 18.74 7.69
C LEU A 361 2.54 20.22 8.14
N PHE A 362 2.57 21.16 7.19
CA PHE A 362 2.48 22.60 7.38
C PHE A 362 1.21 23.16 6.72
N PRO A 363 0.03 23.01 7.34
CA PRO A 363 -1.24 23.34 6.68
C PRO A 363 -1.37 24.81 6.29
N LYS A 364 -0.79 25.73 7.06
CA LYS A 364 -0.83 27.18 6.79
C LYS A 364 -0.23 27.56 5.44
N VAL A 365 0.72 26.78 4.97
CA VAL A 365 1.38 26.99 3.68
C VAL A 365 1.09 25.86 2.68
N GLY A 366 0.28 24.86 3.08
CA GLY A 366 -0.07 23.72 2.23
C GLY A 366 1.15 22.91 1.80
N LEU A 367 2.08 22.64 2.71
CA LEU A 367 3.31 21.89 2.47
C LEU A 367 3.37 20.68 3.38
N GLU A 368 3.81 19.56 2.84
CA GLU A 368 4.12 18.34 3.56
C GLU A 368 5.47 17.82 3.09
N ILE A 369 6.30 17.41 4.04
CA ILE A 369 7.59 16.76 3.79
C ILE A 369 7.59 15.48 4.60
N TYR A 370 7.85 14.36 3.93
CA TYR A 370 7.84 13.06 4.59
C TYR A 370 9.01 12.19 4.17
N GLY A 371 9.29 11.20 5.02
CA GLY A 371 10.27 10.17 4.74
C GLY A 371 10.04 8.91 5.55
N GLU A 372 10.47 7.81 4.99
CA GLU A 372 10.54 6.50 5.62
C GLU A 372 11.91 5.89 5.34
N ILE A 373 12.56 5.37 6.37
CA ILE A 373 13.82 4.64 6.27
C ILE A 373 13.57 3.23 6.77
N GLY A 374 13.75 2.26 5.88
CA GLY A 374 13.64 0.82 6.17
C GLY A 374 15.02 0.20 6.41
N VAL A 375 15.10 -0.75 7.31
CA VAL A 375 16.30 -1.55 7.61
C VAL A 375 15.92 -3.02 7.62
N ASP A 376 16.67 -3.82 6.90
CA ASP A 376 16.58 -5.27 6.87
C ASP A 376 17.73 -5.86 7.65
N ASP A 377 17.49 -6.93 8.37
CA ASP A 377 18.45 -7.64 9.20
C ASP A 377 19.40 -6.73 10.00
N PHE A 378 19.32 -6.80 11.30
CA PHE A 378 20.41 -6.28 12.12
C PHE A 378 21.66 -7.07 11.82
N LEU A 379 22.80 -6.38 11.68
CA LEU A 379 24.10 -7.01 11.60
C LEU A 379 24.22 -8.01 12.75
N SER A 380 23.75 -9.24 12.50
CA SER A 380 23.72 -10.31 13.47
C SER A 380 25.09 -10.98 13.56
N GLY A 381 25.37 -11.67 14.62
CA GLY A 381 26.56 -12.50 14.71
C GLY A 381 27.76 -11.88 15.41
N GLY A 382 27.51 -10.97 16.35
CA GLY A 382 28.56 -10.46 17.24
C GLY A 382 29.37 -9.31 16.67
N LEU A 383 28.80 -8.62 15.68
CA LEU A 383 29.38 -7.38 15.19
C LEU A 383 29.46 -6.34 16.31
N LYS A 384 30.60 -5.76 16.45
CA LYS A 384 30.85 -4.73 17.45
C LYS A 384 30.28 -3.40 16.97
N LEU A 385 29.96 -2.52 17.90
CA LEU A 385 29.41 -1.19 17.61
C LEU A 385 30.15 -0.43 16.50
N TYR A 386 31.48 -0.61 16.39
CA TYR A 386 32.28 0.05 15.37
C TYR A 386 31.95 -0.41 13.92
N GLU A 387 31.41 -1.59 13.73
CA GLU A 387 31.02 -2.07 12.39
C GLU A 387 29.74 -1.40 11.92
N TYR A 388 28.79 -1.13 12.82
CA TYR A 388 27.67 -0.24 12.54
C TYR A 388 28.10 1.19 12.22
N MET A 389 29.12 1.68 12.90
CA MET A 389 29.70 3.00 12.60
C MET A 389 30.43 3.02 11.27
N ARG A 390 31.01 1.89 10.86
CA ARG A 390 31.71 1.76 9.57
C ARG A 390 30.78 1.60 8.39
N TYR A 391 29.66 0.91 8.58
CA TYR A 391 28.68 0.57 7.53
C TYR A 391 27.26 1.00 7.92
N PRO A 392 27.01 2.30 8.19
CA PRO A 392 25.73 2.76 8.74
C PRO A 392 24.56 2.58 7.77
N PHE A 393 24.81 2.48 6.48
CA PHE A 393 23.78 2.36 5.43
C PHE A 393 23.65 0.96 4.84
N HIS A 394 24.21 -0.06 5.46
CA HIS A 394 24.36 -1.39 4.86
C HIS A 394 23.07 -1.97 4.23
N THR A 395 21.96 -2.05 4.95
CA THR A 395 20.67 -2.56 4.43
C THR A 395 19.58 -1.47 4.37
N ILE A 396 19.96 -0.21 4.41
CA ILE A 396 19.02 0.90 4.40
C ILE A 396 18.35 1.02 3.04
N THR A 397 17.02 1.06 3.08
CA THR A 397 16.13 1.48 2.00
C THR A 397 15.38 2.73 2.43
N TYR A 398 14.90 3.53 1.49
CA TYR A 398 14.16 4.74 1.87
C TYR A 398 13.12 5.15 0.83
N THR A 399 12.09 5.83 1.33
CA THR A 399 11.15 6.62 0.55
C THR A 399 11.12 8.02 1.13
N ALA A 400 11.18 9.04 0.29
CA ALA A 400 11.08 10.43 0.70
C ALA A 400 10.23 11.21 -0.29
N GLY A 401 9.46 12.17 0.20
CA GLY A 401 8.60 12.96 -0.68
C GLY A 401 8.27 14.34 -0.14
N ILE A 402 7.70 15.12 -1.05
CA ILE A 402 7.21 16.46 -0.77
C ILE A 402 5.90 16.67 -1.51
N ARG A 403 4.93 17.27 -0.83
CA ARG A 403 3.64 17.66 -1.41
C ARG A 403 3.39 19.14 -1.16
N LYS A 404 2.91 19.83 -2.16
CA LYS A 404 2.64 21.26 -2.11
C LYS A 404 1.29 21.58 -2.73
N SER A 405 0.38 22.16 -1.94
CA SER A 405 -0.86 22.72 -2.47
C SER A 405 -0.67 24.17 -2.92
N LEU A 406 -1.38 24.53 -3.98
CA LEU A 406 -1.43 25.89 -4.52
C LEU A 406 -2.88 26.27 -4.75
N GLU A 407 -3.29 27.46 -4.31
CA GLU A 407 -4.56 28.03 -4.68
C GLU A 407 -4.40 28.77 -6.01
N ILE A 408 -5.02 28.25 -7.06
CA ILE A 408 -4.93 28.82 -8.41
C ILE A 408 -5.97 29.92 -8.62
N SER A 409 -7.20 29.71 -8.16
CA SER A 409 -8.27 30.69 -8.28
C SER A 409 -9.38 30.43 -7.25
N GLN A 410 -9.59 31.36 -6.33
CA GLN A 410 -10.71 31.31 -5.39
C GLN A 410 -12.07 31.40 -6.10
N THR A 411 -12.21 32.33 -7.04
CA THR A 411 -13.47 32.56 -7.76
C THR A 411 -13.93 31.38 -8.59
N ARG A 412 -12.96 30.59 -9.13
CA ARG A 412 -13.23 29.37 -9.90
C ARG A 412 -13.12 28.12 -9.05
N GLN A 413 -12.77 28.24 -7.77
CA GLN A 413 -12.51 27.13 -6.87
C GLN A 413 -11.50 26.11 -7.45
N LEU A 414 -10.41 26.64 -8.02
CA LEU A 414 -9.33 25.81 -8.58
C LEU A 414 -8.17 25.72 -7.61
N ARG A 415 -7.78 24.50 -7.30
CA ARG A 415 -6.64 24.19 -6.41
C ARG A 415 -5.74 23.17 -7.06
N ALA A 416 -4.44 23.37 -6.94
CA ALA A 416 -3.46 22.43 -7.46
C ALA A 416 -2.70 21.73 -6.34
N LEU A 417 -2.26 20.51 -6.62
CA LEU A 417 -1.37 19.71 -5.80
C LEU A 417 -0.17 19.30 -6.66
N ILE A 418 1.03 19.57 -6.16
CA ILE A 418 2.29 19.06 -6.69
C ILE A 418 2.78 17.99 -5.73
N GLU A 419 3.14 16.82 -6.25
CA GLU A 419 3.63 15.67 -5.49
C GLU A 419 4.93 15.18 -6.11
N PHE A 420 5.97 15.03 -5.29
CA PHE A 420 7.21 14.38 -5.67
C PHE A 420 7.53 13.29 -4.66
N GLU A 421 7.87 12.09 -5.14
CA GLU A 421 8.33 10.99 -4.32
C GLU A 421 9.55 10.31 -4.94
N TRP A 422 10.54 10.04 -4.13
CA TRP A 422 11.73 9.26 -4.44
C TRP A 422 11.78 8.03 -3.56
N ASN A 423 11.82 6.87 -4.19
CA ASN A 423 11.98 5.58 -3.53
C ASN A 423 13.31 4.94 -3.96
N ASN A 424 14.02 4.35 -3.01
CA ASN A 424 15.24 3.58 -3.25
C ASN A 424 15.26 2.36 -2.33
N THR A 425 15.24 1.19 -2.93
CA THR A 425 15.33 -0.11 -2.25
C THR A 425 16.55 -0.91 -2.74
N GLU A 426 17.51 -0.24 -3.37
CA GLU A 426 18.77 -0.84 -3.80
C GLU A 426 19.69 -1.13 -2.60
N GLY A 427 20.53 -2.14 -2.74
CA GLY A 427 21.61 -2.39 -1.80
C GLY A 427 22.60 -1.23 -1.79
N SER A 428 22.91 -0.74 -0.61
CA SER A 428 23.83 0.38 -0.43
C SER A 428 25.26 0.01 -0.82
N GLN A 429 26.10 1.01 -1.05
CA GLN A 429 27.55 0.79 -1.22
C GLN A 429 28.16 0.12 0.01
N ASP A 430 27.70 0.46 1.21
CA ASP A 430 28.15 -0.16 2.46
C ASP A 430 27.90 -1.66 2.47
N TYR A 431 26.71 -2.09 2.03
CA TYR A 431 26.37 -3.51 1.90
C TYR A 431 27.27 -4.22 0.88
N GLN A 432 27.48 -3.61 -0.27
CA GLN A 432 28.34 -4.16 -1.32
C GLN A 432 29.78 -4.36 -0.83
N MET A 433 30.30 -3.43 -0.06
CA MET A 433 31.64 -3.51 0.52
C MET A 433 31.74 -4.50 1.68
N TRP A 434 30.67 -4.67 2.45
CA TRP A 434 30.66 -5.55 3.61
C TRP A 434 30.47 -7.02 3.22
N SER A 435 29.48 -7.31 2.38
CA SER A 435 29.07 -8.69 2.09
C SER A 435 29.56 -9.22 0.75
N GLY A 436 29.59 -8.40 -0.28
CA GLY A 436 29.89 -8.83 -1.65
C GLY A 436 28.92 -9.89 -2.19
N SER A 437 27.79 -10.15 -1.51
CA SER A 437 26.74 -11.09 -1.90
C SER A 437 25.51 -10.34 -2.41
N GLY A 438 24.56 -11.08 -2.98
CA GLY A 438 23.29 -10.52 -3.41
C GLY A 438 22.42 -10.11 -2.23
N TYR A 439 21.71 -8.99 -2.38
CA TYR A 439 20.77 -8.46 -1.41
C TYR A 439 19.50 -7.96 -2.08
N ASN A 440 18.38 -8.22 -1.46
CA ASN A 440 17.11 -7.60 -1.82
C ASN A 440 16.23 -7.52 -0.57
N PHE A 441 15.70 -6.35 -0.30
CA PHE A 441 14.85 -6.09 0.86
C PHE A 441 13.56 -6.94 0.86
N GLY A 442 13.12 -7.42 -0.29
CA GLY A 442 11.84 -8.14 -0.44
C GLY A 442 11.89 -9.64 -0.20
N PHE A 443 13.07 -10.26 0.00
CA PHE A 443 13.14 -11.71 0.20
C PHE A 443 14.20 -12.14 1.20
N HIS A 444 14.06 -13.37 1.65
CA HIS A 444 14.97 -14.00 2.61
C HIS A 444 15.32 -15.42 2.15
N HIS A 445 16.54 -15.90 2.46
CA HIS A 445 17.04 -17.20 1.99
C HIS A 445 16.34 -18.42 2.60
N GLN A 446 15.63 -18.27 3.70
CA GLN A 446 14.90 -19.34 4.39
C GLN A 446 13.38 -19.23 4.25
N ILE A 447 12.84 -17.99 4.14
CA ILE A 447 11.42 -17.74 3.93
C ILE A 447 11.24 -17.42 2.45
N THR A 448 11.17 -18.47 1.65
CA THR A 448 11.27 -18.38 0.19
C THR A 448 10.11 -17.68 -0.49
N GLN A 449 8.92 -17.66 0.11
CA GLN A 449 7.82 -16.82 -0.37
C GLN A 449 8.22 -15.35 -0.46
N GLY A 450 9.04 -14.86 0.49
CA GLY A 450 9.41 -13.44 0.56
C GLY A 450 8.26 -12.54 1.02
N TYR A 451 8.41 -11.22 0.84
CA TYR A 451 7.43 -10.19 1.23
C TYR A 451 6.31 -10.06 0.22
N THR A 452 5.61 -11.15 -0.03
CA THR A 452 4.55 -11.24 -1.02
C THR A 452 3.29 -11.87 -0.44
N ASN A 453 2.18 -11.63 -1.10
CA ASN A 453 0.95 -12.38 -0.92
C ASN A 453 0.34 -12.68 -2.28
N ARG A 454 0.10 -13.98 -2.55
CA ARG A 454 -0.50 -14.45 -3.78
C ARG A 454 0.20 -13.90 -5.04
N GLY A 455 1.53 -13.88 -5.03
CA GLY A 455 2.35 -13.50 -6.17
C GLY A 455 2.65 -12.01 -6.33
N GLN A 456 2.20 -11.14 -5.42
CA GLN A 456 2.42 -9.70 -5.48
C GLN A 456 3.07 -9.16 -4.19
N TRP A 457 3.90 -8.11 -4.32
CA TRP A 457 4.58 -7.47 -3.20
C TRP A 457 3.60 -6.86 -2.19
N ILE A 458 3.84 -7.06 -0.90
CA ILE A 458 3.02 -6.49 0.18
C ILE A 458 3.31 -4.99 0.36
N GLY A 459 4.58 -4.58 0.22
CA GLY A 459 5.02 -3.19 0.41
C GLY A 459 5.06 -2.40 -0.90
N SER A 460 6.25 -2.02 -1.35
CA SER A 460 6.43 -1.17 -2.52
C SER A 460 5.85 -1.79 -3.80
N GLY A 461 4.93 -1.08 -4.44
CA GLY A 461 4.26 -1.56 -5.65
C GLY A 461 5.16 -1.66 -6.89
N ILE A 462 6.34 -1.02 -6.86
CA ILE A 462 7.36 -1.18 -7.90
C ILE A 462 8.34 -2.33 -7.60
N GLY A 463 8.15 -3.05 -6.49
CA GLY A 463 9.07 -4.08 -6.02
C GLY A 463 10.26 -3.54 -5.23
N TYR A 464 11.20 -4.43 -4.96
CA TYR A 464 12.41 -4.14 -4.19
C TYR A 464 13.67 -4.40 -5.02
N GLY A 465 14.78 -3.79 -4.60
CA GLY A 465 16.07 -3.92 -5.29
C GLY A 465 16.29 -2.92 -6.41
N GLY A 466 15.44 -1.90 -6.49
CA GLY A 466 15.50 -0.85 -7.50
C GLY A 466 15.25 0.55 -6.94
N ASN A 467 15.07 1.51 -7.83
CA ASN A 467 14.74 2.89 -7.44
C ASN A 467 13.70 3.52 -8.37
N SER A 468 12.96 4.50 -7.85
CA SER A 468 12.00 5.27 -8.65
C SER A 468 11.94 6.73 -8.25
N GLN A 469 11.52 7.56 -9.19
CA GLN A 469 11.14 8.95 -8.99
C GLN A 469 9.78 9.18 -9.65
N TYR A 470 8.91 9.84 -8.92
CA TYR A 470 7.55 10.17 -9.34
C TYR A 470 7.30 11.66 -9.15
N LEU A 471 6.73 12.32 -10.13
CA LEU A 471 6.31 13.71 -10.07
C LEU A 471 4.92 13.84 -10.69
N ALA A 472 3.99 14.44 -9.94
CA ALA A 472 2.63 14.67 -10.39
C ALA A 472 2.18 16.11 -10.15
N PHE A 473 1.30 16.57 -11.03
CA PHE A 473 0.52 17.79 -10.88
C PHE A 473 -0.96 17.43 -11.02
N THR A 474 -1.75 17.74 -9.98
CA THR A 474 -3.20 17.50 -9.95
C THR A 474 -3.91 18.84 -9.80
N LEU A 475 -4.87 19.13 -10.67
CA LEU A 475 -5.74 20.30 -10.60
C LEU A 475 -7.14 19.88 -10.16
N TYR A 476 -7.54 20.25 -8.96
CA TYR A 476 -8.88 20.03 -8.41
C TYR A 476 -9.83 21.17 -8.78
N SER A 477 -11.01 20.81 -9.21
CA SER A 477 -12.14 21.71 -9.50
C SER A 477 -13.45 21.14 -8.95
N LYS A 478 -14.52 21.92 -8.95
CA LYS A 478 -15.86 21.45 -8.57
C LYS A 478 -16.41 20.27 -9.41
N HIS A 479 -15.82 20.03 -10.58
CA HIS A 479 -16.25 18.97 -11.49
C HIS A 479 -15.44 17.69 -11.36
N GLY A 480 -14.36 17.69 -10.59
CA GLY A 480 -13.43 16.59 -10.45
C GLY A 480 -11.99 17.04 -10.43
N TYR A 481 -11.08 16.23 -10.99
CA TYR A 481 -9.67 16.61 -11.12
C TYR A 481 -9.09 16.23 -12.49
N GLU A 482 -8.01 16.91 -12.83
CA GLU A 482 -7.10 16.57 -13.92
C GLU A 482 -5.70 16.35 -13.34
N LYS A 483 -5.06 15.22 -13.67
CA LYS A 483 -3.74 14.86 -13.17
C LYS A 483 -2.82 14.52 -14.33
N ILE A 484 -1.62 15.10 -14.34
CA ILE A 484 -0.52 14.73 -15.22
C ILE A 484 0.61 14.25 -14.32
N PHE A 485 1.26 13.16 -14.69
CA PHE A 485 2.42 12.66 -13.97
C PHE A 485 3.49 12.10 -14.89
N VAL A 486 4.71 12.14 -14.40
CA VAL A 486 5.86 11.50 -15.00
C VAL A 486 6.56 10.67 -13.92
N ALA A 487 7.09 9.52 -14.31
CA ALA A 487 7.85 8.69 -13.42
C ALA A 487 8.97 7.95 -14.15
N ARG A 488 10.00 7.61 -13.39
CA ARG A 488 11.08 6.72 -13.79
C ARG A 488 11.19 5.60 -12.77
N ASN A 489 11.40 4.39 -13.25
CA ASN A 489 11.66 3.22 -12.40
C ASN A 489 12.78 2.38 -13.02
N ASN A 490 13.82 2.11 -12.25
CA ASN A 490 14.84 1.11 -12.56
C ASN A 490 14.63 -0.08 -11.62
N PRO A 491 13.89 -1.09 -12.04
CA PRO A 491 13.69 -2.29 -11.20
C PRO A 491 14.94 -3.15 -11.15
N ASP A 492 15.06 -3.93 -10.08
CA ASP A 492 15.98 -5.07 -9.97
C ASP A 492 17.47 -4.75 -10.20
N ASN A 493 17.92 -3.53 -9.88
CA ASN A 493 19.33 -3.16 -9.99
C ASN A 493 20.23 -4.03 -9.10
N ASN A 494 19.73 -4.51 -7.96
CA ASN A 494 20.43 -5.46 -7.12
C ASN A 494 20.69 -6.79 -7.82
N PHE A 495 19.74 -7.27 -8.62
CA PHE A 495 19.91 -8.46 -9.46
C PHE A 495 21.01 -8.25 -10.49
N VAL A 496 21.00 -7.12 -11.19
CA VAL A 496 22.04 -6.79 -12.19
C VAL A 496 23.42 -6.72 -11.54
N TYR A 497 23.52 -6.09 -10.37
CA TYR A 497 24.77 -6.03 -9.60
C TYR A 497 25.27 -7.41 -9.19
N TYR A 498 24.39 -8.23 -8.61
CA TYR A 498 24.74 -9.59 -8.17
C TYR A 498 25.24 -10.45 -9.33
N LYS A 499 24.54 -10.45 -10.45
CA LYS A 499 24.97 -11.17 -11.67
C LYS A 499 26.31 -10.67 -12.20
N SER A 500 26.59 -9.38 -12.10
CA SER A 500 27.90 -8.83 -12.48
C SER A 500 29.03 -9.35 -11.60
N VAL A 501 28.80 -9.47 -10.29
CA VAL A 501 29.78 -10.00 -9.34
C VAL A 501 30.04 -11.49 -9.57
N ASP A 502 28.99 -12.28 -9.74
CA ASP A 502 29.11 -13.71 -9.99
C ASP A 502 29.82 -14.01 -11.32
N ALA A 503 29.47 -13.32 -12.38
CA ALA A 503 30.11 -13.44 -13.68
C ALA A 503 31.61 -13.10 -13.61
N GLY A 504 31.99 -12.11 -12.81
CA GLY A 504 33.39 -11.77 -12.57
C GLY A 504 34.18 -12.88 -11.84
N LYS A 505 33.52 -13.65 -10.97
CA LYS A 505 34.15 -14.79 -10.26
C LYS A 505 34.35 -16.00 -11.15
N GLU A 506 33.42 -16.26 -12.05
CA GLU A 506 33.41 -17.49 -12.87
C GLU A 506 34.17 -17.34 -14.20
N GLN A 507 34.66 -16.16 -14.56
CA GLN A 507 35.25 -15.85 -15.87
C GLN A 507 34.41 -16.33 -17.07
N THR A 508 33.10 -16.28 -16.91
CA THR A 508 32.15 -16.70 -17.91
C THR A 508 31.98 -15.63 -18.99
N GLU A 509 31.16 -15.92 -20.00
CA GLU A 509 30.76 -14.99 -21.06
C GLU A 509 30.27 -13.63 -20.57
N TYR A 510 29.75 -13.58 -19.34
CA TYR A 510 29.34 -12.39 -18.63
C TYR A 510 30.36 -11.99 -17.55
N ASN A 511 31.53 -11.48 -17.90
CA ASN A 511 32.37 -10.89 -16.87
C ASN A 511 31.71 -9.59 -16.32
N GLY A 512 32.01 -9.26 -15.05
CA GLY A 512 31.28 -8.25 -14.28
C GLY A 512 31.03 -6.92 -14.99
N ALA A 513 32.01 -6.43 -15.78
CA ALA A 513 31.86 -5.18 -16.51
C ALA A 513 30.78 -5.20 -17.60
N ARG A 514 30.39 -6.35 -18.10
CA ARG A 514 29.39 -6.48 -19.18
C ARG A 514 27.98 -6.60 -18.64
N TYR A 515 27.81 -7.34 -17.57
CA TYR A 515 26.51 -7.47 -16.94
C TYR A 515 26.03 -6.14 -16.37
N PHE A 516 26.96 -5.26 -16.02
CA PHE A 516 26.65 -3.90 -15.58
C PHE A 516 25.80 -3.10 -16.56
N ALA A 517 25.87 -3.42 -17.84
CA ALA A 517 25.07 -2.80 -18.89
C ALA A 517 23.71 -3.49 -19.13
N ALA A 518 23.30 -4.43 -18.26
CA ALA A 518 22.06 -5.20 -18.40
C ALA A 518 20.88 -4.60 -17.61
N PHE A 519 20.90 -3.33 -17.27
CA PHE A 519 19.82 -2.67 -16.52
C PHE A 519 18.51 -2.68 -17.31
N LYS A 520 17.40 -2.68 -16.57
CA LYS A 520 16.08 -2.36 -17.11
C LYS A 520 15.66 -0.97 -16.61
N ALA A 521 14.99 -0.21 -17.46
CA ALA A 521 14.42 1.07 -17.07
C ALA A 521 13.03 1.26 -17.67
N ASN A 522 12.15 1.87 -16.89
CA ASN A 522 10.81 2.25 -17.31
C ASN A 522 10.64 3.77 -17.15
N PHE A 523 10.11 4.41 -18.17
CA PHE A 523 9.76 5.82 -18.16
C PHE A 523 8.28 5.99 -18.46
N TYR A 524 7.56 6.61 -17.55
CA TYR A 524 6.11 6.77 -17.61
C TYR A 524 5.73 8.23 -17.82
N VAL A 525 4.76 8.45 -18.67
CA VAL A 525 4.01 9.71 -18.77
C VAL A 525 2.54 9.36 -18.76
N GLY A 526 1.80 9.93 -17.82
CA GLY A 526 0.37 9.62 -17.67
C GLY A 526 -0.48 10.85 -17.50
N PHE A 527 -1.73 10.69 -17.90
CA PHE A 527 -2.82 11.62 -17.68
C PHE A 527 -4.01 10.86 -17.07
N GLU A 528 -4.64 11.47 -16.08
CA GLU A 528 -5.88 10.96 -15.47
C GLU A 528 -6.86 12.11 -15.29
N ASN A 529 -8.13 11.84 -15.52
CA ASN A 529 -9.22 12.77 -15.28
C ASN A 529 -10.33 12.06 -14.51
N LEU A 530 -10.83 12.70 -13.49
CA LEU A 530 -12.09 12.35 -12.81
C LEU A 530 -13.12 13.43 -13.12
N TYR A 531 -14.30 13.04 -13.54
CA TYR A 531 -15.41 13.94 -13.79
C TYR A 531 -16.69 13.46 -13.10
N TYR A 532 -17.27 14.31 -12.27
CA TYR A 532 -18.57 14.05 -11.66
C TYR A 532 -19.68 14.43 -12.66
N VAL A 533 -20.25 13.42 -13.31
CA VAL A 533 -21.39 13.58 -14.23
C VAL A 533 -22.65 14.03 -13.48
N LEU A 534 -22.85 13.43 -12.32
CA LEU A 534 -23.91 13.75 -11.37
C LEU A 534 -23.30 13.85 -9.96
N LYS A 535 -24.07 14.30 -8.99
CA LYS A 535 -23.62 14.34 -7.58
C LYS A 535 -23.23 12.96 -7.05
N ASN A 536 -23.82 11.91 -7.60
CA ASN A 536 -23.66 10.52 -7.19
C ASN A 536 -23.06 9.62 -8.26
N LEU A 537 -22.57 10.16 -9.37
CA LEU A 537 -21.94 9.37 -10.44
C LEU A 537 -20.69 10.07 -10.93
N SER A 538 -19.56 9.38 -10.85
CA SER A 538 -18.30 9.83 -11.41
C SER A 538 -17.81 8.88 -12.51
N ILE A 539 -17.10 9.46 -13.46
CA ILE A 539 -16.34 8.78 -14.50
C ILE A 539 -14.89 9.17 -14.33
N GLN A 540 -14.02 8.19 -14.25
CA GLN A 540 -12.58 8.40 -14.31
C GLN A 540 -12.04 7.75 -15.56
N TYR A 541 -11.18 8.46 -16.28
CA TYR A 541 -10.46 7.89 -17.42
C TYR A 541 -9.01 8.34 -17.38
N GLY A 542 -8.15 7.53 -17.97
CA GLY A 542 -6.73 7.81 -18.00
C GLY A 542 -6.03 7.17 -19.18
N PHE A 543 -4.89 7.74 -19.47
CA PHE A 543 -3.95 7.27 -20.47
C PHE A 543 -2.55 7.31 -19.90
N LEU A 544 -1.78 6.25 -20.13
CA LEU A 544 -0.37 6.18 -19.75
C LEU A 544 0.44 5.64 -20.92
N TYR A 545 1.57 6.26 -21.18
CA TYR A 545 2.62 5.74 -22.01
C TYR A 545 3.79 5.30 -21.14
N ASN A 546 4.27 4.08 -21.35
CA ASN A 546 5.44 3.52 -20.69
C ASN A 546 6.47 3.08 -21.74
N LEU A 547 7.65 3.71 -21.73
CA LEU A 547 8.81 3.25 -22.46
C LEU A 547 9.60 2.28 -21.58
N ILE A 548 9.67 1.03 -22.02
CA ILE A 548 10.43 -0.04 -21.36
C ILE A 548 11.73 -0.25 -22.11
N ILE A 549 12.84 0.04 -21.48
CA ILE A 549 14.18 -0.19 -22.02
C ILE A 549 14.69 -1.51 -21.47
N ASN A 550 15.14 -2.37 -22.34
CA ASN A 550 15.78 -3.65 -22.03
C ASN A 550 14.91 -4.57 -21.13
N PRO A 551 13.71 -4.97 -21.58
CA PRO A 551 12.74 -5.73 -20.77
C PRO A 551 13.29 -7.08 -20.25
N THR A 552 14.32 -7.64 -20.91
CA THR A 552 14.90 -8.94 -20.61
C THR A 552 16.29 -8.87 -19.94
N TYR A 553 16.72 -7.72 -19.45
CA TYR A 553 18.03 -7.55 -18.79
C TYR A 553 19.21 -8.06 -19.63
N THR A 554 19.11 -7.97 -20.95
CA THR A 554 20.16 -8.43 -21.86
C THR A 554 21.35 -7.47 -21.82
N PRO A 555 22.61 -7.97 -21.65
CA PRO A 555 23.79 -7.11 -21.70
C PRO A 555 23.90 -6.36 -23.01
N GLY A 556 24.08 -5.03 -22.95
CA GLY A 556 24.18 -4.17 -24.13
C GLY A 556 25.47 -4.35 -24.94
N TYR A 557 26.44 -5.14 -24.43
CA TYR A 557 27.73 -5.40 -25.07
C TYR A 557 27.90 -6.87 -25.46
N THR A 558 28.66 -7.13 -26.53
CA THR A 558 29.05 -8.51 -26.90
C THR A 558 30.19 -9.00 -26.03
N ALA A 559 30.24 -10.31 -25.80
CA ALA A 559 31.29 -10.96 -25.04
C ALA A 559 32.69 -10.76 -25.65
N ASP A 560 32.81 -10.89 -26.95
CA ASP A 560 34.11 -11.07 -27.62
C ASP A 560 34.78 -9.76 -28.07
N GLN A 561 34.07 -8.68 -28.19
CA GLN A 561 34.58 -7.46 -28.85
C GLN A 561 34.34 -6.17 -28.11
N TYR A 562 33.72 -6.16 -26.93
CA TYR A 562 33.20 -4.94 -26.28
C TYR A 562 32.34 -4.08 -27.21
N ALA A 563 31.72 -4.72 -28.20
CA ALA A 563 30.89 -4.01 -29.16
C ALA A 563 29.50 -3.75 -28.58
N TRP A 564 29.06 -2.51 -28.68
CA TRP A 564 27.72 -2.13 -28.27
C TRP A 564 26.67 -2.74 -29.21
N ARG A 565 25.75 -3.55 -28.66
CA ARG A 565 24.61 -4.14 -29.40
C ARG A 565 23.37 -3.29 -29.39
N GLY A 566 23.30 -2.31 -28.48
CA GLY A 566 22.06 -1.60 -28.15
C GLY A 566 21.14 -2.38 -27.23
N TYR A 567 20.06 -1.74 -26.84
CA TYR A 567 18.98 -2.36 -26.05
C TYR A 567 17.74 -2.56 -26.90
N SER A 568 16.92 -3.54 -26.54
CA SER A 568 15.54 -3.62 -27.02
C SER A 568 14.65 -2.61 -26.28
N TYR A 569 13.62 -2.18 -26.96
CA TYR A 569 12.65 -1.22 -26.43
C TYR A 569 11.25 -1.76 -26.63
N GLU A 570 10.38 -1.57 -25.64
CA GLU A 570 8.96 -1.81 -25.78
C GLU A 570 8.17 -0.54 -25.44
N HIS A 571 7.09 -0.33 -26.16
CA HIS A 571 6.19 0.80 -25.98
C HIS A 571 4.86 0.27 -25.49
N ASN A 572 4.56 0.47 -24.21
CA ASN A 572 3.29 0.07 -23.64
C ASN A 572 2.39 1.28 -23.47
N PHE A 573 1.17 1.19 -24.00
CA PHE A 573 0.11 2.16 -23.79
C PHE A 573 -0.92 1.52 -22.86
N GLN A 574 -1.31 2.23 -21.81
CA GLN A 574 -2.42 1.83 -20.95
C GLN A 574 -3.57 2.81 -21.10
N PHE A 575 -4.76 2.29 -21.27
CA PHE A 575 -6.02 3.01 -21.21
C PHE A 575 -6.77 2.57 -19.98
N LYS A 576 -7.35 3.51 -19.23
CA LYS A 576 -8.13 3.26 -18.02
C LYS A 576 -9.51 3.88 -18.14
N LEU A 577 -10.50 3.20 -17.60
CA LEU A 577 -11.87 3.72 -17.41
C LEU A 577 -12.43 3.18 -16.10
N ALA A 578 -12.98 4.05 -15.28
CA ALA A 578 -13.75 3.65 -14.12
C ALA A 578 -15.08 4.40 -14.05
N LEU A 579 -16.10 3.70 -13.60
CA LEU A 579 -17.41 4.26 -13.28
C LEU A 579 -17.70 3.97 -11.82
N LYS A 580 -18.02 5.00 -11.04
CA LYS A 580 -18.34 4.84 -9.63
C LYS A 580 -19.66 5.54 -9.30
N TYR A 581 -20.53 4.80 -8.65
CA TYR A 581 -21.80 5.30 -8.16
C TYR A 581 -21.71 5.51 -6.65
N HIS A 582 -21.90 6.74 -6.21
CA HIS A 582 -21.84 7.17 -4.83
C HIS A 582 -23.26 7.17 -4.22
N LEU A 583 -23.50 6.38 -3.18
CA LEU A 583 -24.81 6.19 -2.53
C LEU A 583 -24.94 7.00 -1.25
#